data_1166ea2fbefbd61dbfbf3c95b52914bd
#
_entry.id   1166ea2fbefbd61dbfbf3c95b52914bd
#
_cell.length_a   1.000
_cell.length_b   1.000
_cell.length_c   1.000
_cell.angle_alpha   90.00
_cell.angle_beta   90.00
_cell.angle_gamma   90.00
#
_symmetry.space_group_name_H-M   'P 1'
#
loop_
_entity.id
_entity.type
_entity.pdbx_description
1 polymer ?
#
loop_
_entity_poly.entity_id
_entity_poly.type
_entity_poly.pdbx_seq_one_letter_code
_entity_poly.pdbx_strand_id
1 'polypeptide(L)'
;KMSENFNNVQVTFQVDMKNETVSGTGVWLSGGNISSGQPGGLQMQAVSDTSVWQTTLVLPPNSSYTYKFRNGHYPDTWSGGWEVLTSECGVGQYNDRSLSVGVSDTTLTPICFGECTACD
;
A
#
# COMPACT_ATOMS: atom_id res chain seq x y z
N LYS A 1 -33.02 9.94 -0.07
CA LYS A 1 -32.57 9.40 -0.13
C LYS A 1 -31.84 9.02 0.34
N MET A 2 -31.62 8.85 0.81
CA MET A 2 -30.72 8.50 1.08
C MET A 2 -30.31 7.62 1.12
N SER A 3 -30.14 7.29 1.19
CA SER A 3 -29.67 6.49 1.19
C SER A 3 -29.07 5.79 0.95
N GLU A 4 -29.25 5.77 0.48
CA GLU A 4 -28.33 4.83 0.18
C GLU A 4 -27.04 5.38 0.46
N ASN A 5 -26.77 5.54 1.58
CA ASN A 5 -25.51 5.89 2.00
C ASN A 5 -24.72 4.67 2.14
N PHE A 6 -23.86 4.46 1.16
CA PHE A 6 -22.87 3.45 1.34
C PHE A 6 -21.82 4.01 2.26
N ASN A 7 -21.66 3.42 3.39
CA ASN A 7 -20.60 3.80 4.30
C ASN A 7 -19.27 3.45 3.70
N ASN A 8 -18.35 4.40 3.69
CA ASN A 8 -16.96 4.10 3.35
C ASN A 8 -16.39 3.09 4.33
N VAL A 9 -15.40 2.35 3.92
CA VAL A 9 -14.77 1.33 4.75
C VAL A 9 -13.33 1.71 5.04
N GLN A 10 -12.83 1.23 6.17
CA GLN A 10 -11.44 1.43 6.56
C GLN A 10 -10.63 0.23 6.08
N VAL A 11 -9.56 0.51 5.34
CA VAL A 11 -8.64 -0.53 4.88
C VAL A 11 -7.28 -0.22 5.43
N THR A 12 -6.73 -1.16 6.19
CA THR A 12 -5.38 -1.03 6.75
C THR A 12 -4.41 -1.81 5.89
N PHE A 13 -3.44 -1.09 5.33
CA PHE A 13 -2.36 -1.65 4.52
C PHE A 13 -1.18 -1.90 5.43
N GLN A 14 -0.50 -3.03 5.24
CA GLN A 14 0.66 -3.39 6.05
C GLN A 14 1.75 -3.98 5.18
N VAL A 15 2.99 -3.55 5.40
CA VAL A 15 4.16 -4.09 4.72
C VAL A 15 5.23 -4.43 5.75
N ASP A 16 5.89 -5.56 5.56
CA ASP A 16 6.96 -6.01 6.44
C ASP A 16 8.30 -5.65 5.79
N MET A 17 9.07 -4.81 6.48
CA MET A 17 10.37 -4.34 6.02
C MET A 17 11.53 -5.16 6.59
N LYS A 18 11.25 -6.38 7.05
CA LYS A 18 12.21 -7.22 7.76
C LYS A 18 13.53 -7.40 7.01
N ASN A 19 13.44 -7.52 5.68
CA ASN A 19 14.62 -7.81 4.85
C ASN A 19 15.21 -6.55 4.20
N GLU A 20 14.75 -5.36 4.63
CA GLU A 20 15.15 -4.09 4.04
C GLU A 20 15.85 -3.20 5.06
N THR A 21 16.70 -2.32 4.57
CA THR A 21 17.19 -1.21 5.37
C THR A 21 16.22 -0.05 5.16
N VAL A 22 15.47 0.30 6.19
CA VAL A 22 14.43 1.32 6.07
C VAL A 22 15.05 2.71 5.88
N SER A 23 14.55 3.44 4.88
CA SER A 23 14.98 4.80 4.62
C SER A 23 14.73 5.70 5.81
N GLY A 24 15.61 6.69 6.01
CA GLY A 24 15.41 7.71 7.04
C GLY A 24 14.15 8.55 6.83
N THR A 25 13.56 8.54 5.64
CA THR A 25 12.30 9.25 5.36
C THR A 25 11.08 8.34 5.47
N GLY A 26 11.27 7.09 5.88
CA GLY A 26 10.18 6.18 6.19
C GLY A 26 9.70 5.35 5.02
N VAL A 27 8.53 4.75 5.21
CA VAL A 27 7.90 3.84 4.24
C VAL A 27 6.58 4.45 3.79
N TRP A 28 6.28 4.30 2.51
CA TRP A 28 5.17 5.02 1.86
C TRP A 28 4.32 4.06 1.03
N LEU A 29 3.01 4.34 0.98
CA LEU A 29 2.06 3.65 0.11
C LEU A 29 1.79 4.56 -1.07
N SER A 30 2.10 4.12 -2.29
CA SER A 30 2.08 5.01 -3.44
C SER A 30 1.86 4.22 -4.73
N GLY A 31 1.99 4.92 -5.84
CA GLY A 31 1.86 4.30 -7.16
C GLY A 31 0.43 4.02 -7.56
N GLY A 32 0.25 3.48 -8.75
CA GLY A 32 -1.06 3.14 -9.27
C GLY A 32 -2.06 4.27 -9.14
N ASN A 33 -3.29 3.94 -8.74
CA ASN A 33 -4.31 4.96 -8.49
C ASN A 33 -4.54 5.22 -7.00
N ILE A 34 -3.79 4.56 -6.09
CA ILE A 34 -4.02 4.73 -4.65
C ILE A 34 -3.67 6.14 -4.17
N SER A 35 -2.67 6.75 -4.77
CA SER A 35 -2.21 8.08 -4.39
C SER A 35 -2.68 9.16 -5.37
N SER A 36 -3.68 8.87 -6.19
CA SER A 36 -4.27 9.81 -7.15
C SER A 36 -3.23 10.42 -8.09
N GLY A 37 -2.25 9.61 -8.50
CA GLY A 37 -1.22 10.06 -9.43
C GLY A 37 -0.09 10.86 -8.81
N GLN A 38 -0.01 10.90 -7.48
CA GLN A 38 1.05 11.63 -6.79
C GLN A 38 2.22 10.70 -6.49
N PRO A 39 3.45 11.01 -6.95
CA PRO A 39 4.57 10.10 -6.74
C PRO A 39 4.98 9.95 -5.27
N GLY A 40 4.75 10.98 -4.44
CA GLY A 40 5.11 10.92 -3.04
C GLY A 40 4.32 9.92 -2.22
N GLY A 41 3.03 9.82 -2.52
CA GLY A 41 2.17 8.84 -1.86
C GLY A 41 1.77 9.22 -0.44
N LEU A 42 1.44 8.19 0.33
CA LEU A 42 0.85 8.30 1.66
C LEU A 42 1.81 7.71 2.68
N GLN A 43 2.11 8.48 3.73
CA GLN A 43 3.06 8.04 4.74
C GLN A 43 2.50 6.90 5.57
N MET A 44 3.32 5.89 5.81
CA MET A 44 2.99 4.79 6.71
C MET A 44 3.64 5.01 8.06
N GLN A 45 3.17 4.29 9.08
CA GLN A 45 3.67 4.38 10.44
C GLN A 45 4.23 3.04 10.88
N ALA A 46 5.38 3.08 11.56
CA ALA A 46 5.98 1.86 12.11
C ALA A 46 5.10 1.31 13.23
N VAL A 47 4.94 -0.01 13.25
CA VAL A 47 4.26 -0.71 14.35
C VAL A 47 5.32 -1.06 15.39
N SER A 48 5.13 -0.60 16.64
CA SER A 48 6.11 -0.78 17.72
C SER A 48 6.54 -2.23 17.87
N ASP A 49 7.84 -2.40 18.04
CA ASP A 49 8.46 -3.71 18.30
C ASP A 49 8.30 -4.72 17.17
N THR A 50 8.06 -4.23 15.95
CA THR A 50 7.99 -5.08 14.76
C THR A 50 8.74 -4.44 13.60
N SER A 51 8.90 -5.20 12.51
CA SER A 51 9.41 -4.67 11.25
C SER A 51 8.29 -4.22 10.31
N VAL A 52 7.05 -4.19 10.80
CA VAL A 52 5.87 -3.89 9.99
C VAL A 52 5.58 -2.39 10.02
N TRP A 53 5.20 -1.86 8.86
CA TRP A 53 4.68 -0.49 8.69
C TRP A 53 3.25 -0.57 8.20
N GLN A 54 2.40 0.35 8.64
CA GLN A 54 0.98 0.31 8.30
C GLN A 54 0.43 1.71 8.06
N THR A 55 -0.67 1.77 7.32
CA THR A 55 -1.51 2.97 7.22
C THR A 55 -2.94 2.54 6.95
N THR A 56 -3.91 3.32 7.44
CA THR A 56 -5.33 3.04 7.25
C THR A 56 -5.93 4.14 6.40
N LEU A 57 -6.61 3.73 5.33
CA LEU A 57 -7.33 4.65 4.45
C LEU A 57 -8.82 4.40 4.56
N VAL A 58 -9.60 5.46 4.37
CA VAL A 58 -11.05 5.39 4.28
C VAL A 58 -11.39 5.41 2.79
N LEU A 59 -11.96 4.31 2.29
CA LEU A 59 -12.18 4.12 0.86
C LEU A 59 -13.64 3.79 0.58
N PRO A 60 -14.16 4.16 -0.61
CA PRO A 60 -15.51 3.78 -0.98
C PRO A 60 -15.64 2.25 -1.06
N PRO A 61 -16.81 1.70 -0.70
CA PRO A 61 -17.03 0.27 -0.89
C PRO A 61 -17.08 -0.07 -2.38
N ASN A 62 -16.72 -1.31 -2.71
CA ASN A 62 -16.79 -1.83 -4.08
C ASN A 62 -15.89 -1.07 -5.05
N SER A 63 -14.79 -0.53 -4.57
CA SER A 63 -13.80 0.17 -5.40
C SER A 63 -12.55 -0.70 -5.56
N SER A 64 -11.71 -0.34 -6.53
CA SER A 64 -10.51 -1.12 -6.84
C SER A 64 -9.31 -0.20 -6.98
N TYR A 65 -8.16 -0.69 -6.55
CA TYR A 65 -6.94 0.11 -6.54
C TYR A 65 -5.75 -0.72 -6.97
N THR A 66 -4.75 -0.01 -7.52
CA THR A 66 -3.40 -0.54 -7.71
C THR A 66 -2.45 0.33 -6.88
N TYR A 67 -1.37 -0.27 -6.37
CA TYR A 67 -0.47 0.44 -5.49
C TYR A 67 0.85 -0.32 -5.37
N LYS A 68 1.83 0.36 -4.75
CA LYS A 68 3.10 -0.25 -4.35
C LYS A 68 3.54 0.32 -3.02
N PHE A 69 4.42 -0.41 -2.34
CA PHE A 69 5.13 0.13 -1.20
C PHE A 69 6.45 0.75 -1.68
N ARG A 70 6.84 1.82 -1.03
CA ARG A 70 8.01 2.59 -1.42
C ARG A 70 8.87 2.85 -0.19
N ASN A 71 10.14 2.52 -0.29
CA ASN A 71 11.10 2.70 0.80
C ASN A 71 11.76 4.05 0.63
N GLY A 72 11.20 5.08 1.30
CA GLY A 72 11.64 6.45 1.20
C GLY A 72 10.65 7.37 0.50
N HIS A 73 10.79 8.66 0.76
CA HIS A 73 9.91 9.70 0.23
C HIS A 73 10.58 10.40 -0.95
N TYR A 74 9.95 10.31 -2.11
CA TYR A 74 10.46 10.91 -3.35
C TYR A 74 9.31 11.66 -4.03
N PRO A 75 8.87 12.82 -3.45
CA PRO A 75 7.60 13.44 -3.82
C PRO A 75 7.57 14.01 -5.24
N ASP A 76 8.73 14.32 -5.80
CA ASP A 76 8.79 14.99 -7.11
C ASP A 76 9.22 14.05 -8.23
N THR A 77 9.32 12.77 -7.97
CA THR A 77 9.81 11.84 -8.99
C THR A 77 9.19 10.46 -8.83
N TRP A 78 9.05 9.76 -9.94
CA TRP A 78 8.65 8.36 -9.97
C TRP A 78 9.84 7.40 -9.85
N SER A 79 11.04 7.92 -9.62
CA SER A 79 12.24 7.10 -9.47
C SER A 79 12.62 6.97 -8.00
N GLY A 80 13.07 5.79 -7.61
CA GLY A 80 13.65 5.55 -6.30
C GLY A 80 12.70 4.87 -5.32
N GLY A 81 13.25 3.93 -4.57
CA GLY A 81 12.57 3.33 -3.43
C GLY A 81 11.48 2.32 -3.70
N TRP A 82 11.07 2.14 -4.94
CA TRP A 82 9.97 1.24 -5.26
C TRP A 82 10.31 -0.23 -5.00
N GLU A 83 9.37 -0.96 -4.43
CA GLU A 83 9.47 -2.41 -4.45
C GLU A 83 9.36 -2.92 -5.89
N VAL A 84 10.00 -4.05 -6.17
CA VAL A 84 9.95 -4.68 -7.49
C VAL A 84 9.26 -6.02 -7.32
N LEU A 85 8.08 -6.15 -7.91
CA LEU A 85 7.29 -7.37 -7.85
C LEU A 85 7.43 -8.17 -9.13
N THR A 86 7.22 -9.48 -9.02
CA THR A 86 7.10 -10.34 -10.20
C THR A 86 5.65 -10.35 -10.67
N SER A 87 5.42 -10.91 -11.86
CA SER A 87 4.07 -11.04 -12.40
C SER A 87 3.23 -12.05 -11.62
N GLU A 88 3.81 -12.76 -10.67
CA GLU A 88 3.07 -13.69 -9.82
C GLU A 88 1.97 -12.95 -9.03
N CYS A 89 2.28 -11.77 -8.49
CA CYS A 89 1.29 -10.96 -7.79
C CYS A 89 1.19 -9.54 -8.34
N GLY A 90 2.07 -9.16 -9.26
CA GLY A 90 2.02 -7.85 -9.88
C GLY A 90 1.05 -7.82 -11.05
N VAL A 91 0.35 -6.71 -11.22
CA VAL A 91 -0.61 -6.54 -12.31
C VAL A 91 -0.25 -5.31 -13.14
N GLY A 92 -0.61 -5.35 -14.40
CA GLY A 92 -0.41 -4.24 -15.31
C GLY A 92 1.03 -4.05 -15.73
N GLN A 93 1.27 -2.93 -16.39
CA GLN A 93 2.56 -2.60 -17.00
C GLN A 93 3.68 -2.50 -15.96
N TYR A 94 3.35 -2.07 -14.75
CA TYR A 94 4.36 -1.78 -13.73
C TYR A 94 4.40 -2.81 -12.61
N ASN A 95 3.67 -3.92 -12.75
CA ASN A 95 3.57 -4.95 -11.71
C ASN A 95 3.18 -4.36 -10.36
N ASP A 96 2.11 -3.58 -10.34
CA ASP A 96 1.56 -3.04 -9.11
C ASP A 96 0.80 -4.11 -8.35
N ARG A 97 0.65 -3.92 -7.04
CA ARG A 97 -0.28 -4.73 -6.25
C ARG A 97 -1.71 -4.28 -6.57
N SER A 98 -2.66 -5.18 -6.43
CA SER A 98 -4.06 -4.87 -6.66
C SER A 98 -4.90 -5.16 -5.43
N LEU A 99 -5.97 -4.39 -5.26
CA LEU A 99 -6.88 -4.53 -4.14
C LEU A 99 -8.31 -4.28 -4.62
N SER A 100 -9.21 -5.18 -4.25
CA SER A 100 -10.65 -4.96 -4.40
C SER A 100 -11.23 -4.70 -3.03
N VAL A 101 -11.84 -3.53 -2.87
CA VAL A 101 -12.44 -3.11 -1.59
C VAL A 101 -13.88 -3.63 -1.55
N GLY A 102 -14.22 -4.32 -0.47
CA GLY A 102 -15.58 -4.80 -0.26
C GLY A 102 -16.45 -3.80 0.48
N VAL A 103 -17.28 -4.31 1.38
CA VAL A 103 -18.25 -3.49 2.13
C VAL A 103 -17.97 -3.46 3.62
N SER A 104 -16.91 -4.11 4.06
CA SER A 104 -16.53 -4.20 5.49
C SER A 104 -15.12 -3.71 5.69
N ASP A 105 -14.86 -3.14 6.86
CA ASP A 105 -13.51 -2.76 7.26
C ASP A 105 -12.59 -3.97 7.15
N THR A 106 -11.38 -3.75 6.68
CA THR A 106 -10.45 -4.83 6.37
C THR A 106 -9.04 -4.45 6.81
N THR A 107 -8.37 -5.36 7.49
CA THR A 107 -6.94 -5.23 7.75
C THR A 107 -6.22 -6.28 6.90
N LEU A 108 -5.44 -5.82 5.94
CA LEU A 108 -4.66 -6.72 5.10
C LEU A 108 -3.50 -7.28 5.92
N THR A 109 -3.20 -8.57 5.72
CA THR A 109 -2.07 -9.17 6.43
C THR A 109 -0.77 -8.55 5.95
N PRO A 110 0.25 -8.44 6.84
CA PRO A 110 1.54 -7.91 6.40
C PRO A 110 2.13 -8.75 5.28
N ILE A 111 2.57 -8.05 4.23
CA ILE A 111 3.20 -8.66 3.07
C ILE A 111 4.67 -8.23 3.07
N CYS A 112 5.57 -9.09 2.62
CA CYS A 112 6.98 -8.75 2.57
C CYS A 112 7.25 -7.76 1.44
N PHE A 113 8.01 -6.71 1.73
CA PHE A 113 8.39 -5.71 0.74
C PHE A 113 9.06 -6.39 -0.45
N GLY A 114 8.56 -6.12 -1.65
CA GLY A 114 9.11 -6.68 -2.88
C GLY A 114 8.74 -8.13 -3.15
N GLU A 115 7.85 -8.73 -2.34
CA GLU A 115 7.51 -10.15 -2.48
C GLU A 115 6.00 -10.34 -2.54
N CYS A 116 5.60 -11.53 -2.97
CA CYS A 116 4.18 -11.87 -3.10
C CYS A 116 3.62 -12.56 -1.86
N THR A 117 4.45 -12.80 -0.85
CA THR A 117 4.09 -13.53 0.36
C THR A 117 4.60 -12.79 1.59
N ALA A 118 4.20 -13.25 2.77
CA ALA A 118 4.76 -12.74 4.01
C ALA A 118 6.26 -13.03 4.07
N CYS A 119 7.01 -12.22 4.83
CA CYS A 119 8.43 -12.49 5.05
C CYS A 119 8.61 -13.77 5.85
N ASP A 120 9.65 -14.48 5.53
CA ASP A 120 10.03 -15.68 6.29
C ASP A 120 10.63 -15.33 7.65
#